data_9586761fccd6d33eda615fba8d831484
#
_entry.id   9586761fccd6d33eda615fba8d831484
#
_cell.length_a   1.000
_cell.length_b   1.000
_cell.length_c   1.000
_cell.angle_alpha   90.00
_cell.angle_beta   90.00
_cell.angle_gamma   90.00
#
_symmetry.space_group_name_H-M   'P 1'
#
loop_
_entity.id
_entity.type
_entity.pdbx_description
1 polymer ?
#
loop_
_entity_poly.entity_id
_entity_poly.type
_entity_poly.pdbx_seq_one_letter_code
_entity_poly.pdbx_strand_id
1 'polypeptide(L)'
;MLLIDELRTEYNKLETVMNDLEAIKSQVKKALENGQYIVYSHCQEQVKMSIKLDKEFDCLSEDTELAIKTLVATTNEVCGGNTFVAVDSTQVICVVKQFFPTDRLDLPFHKTMLTDIIEFTKFHLKNEMLEKAKNGFSEGTIKLGEKAMDITVYSDIIFKKLSEYYAEQGIKVQFGMLLSDPIYFNWDPKKEEN
;
A
#
# COMPACT_ATOMS: atom_id res chain seq x y z
N MET A 1 33.91 26.91 29.54
CA MET A 1 32.63 27.18 28.83
C MET A 1 31.65 27.69 29.86
N LEU A 2 30.95 28.78 29.60
CA LEU A 2 29.95 29.30 30.53
C LEU A 2 28.72 28.44 30.49
N LEU A 3 28.00 28.27 31.61
CA LEU A 3 26.76 27.50 31.67
C LEU A 3 25.75 27.94 30.60
N ILE A 4 25.69 29.23 30.30
CA ILE A 4 24.80 29.78 29.26
C ILE A 4 25.13 29.24 27.86
N ASP A 5 26.41 28.98 27.58
CA ASP A 5 26.84 28.44 26.29
C ASP A 5 26.45 26.95 26.16
N GLU A 6 26.54 26.20 27.26
CA GLU A 6 26.07 24.82 27.34
C GLU A 6 24.56 24.74 27.12
N LEU A 7 23.80 25.58 27.82
CA LEU A 7 22.33 25.63 27.69
C LEU A 7 21.88 25.99 26.26
N ARG A 8 22.58 26.96 25.63
CA ARG A 8 22.31 27.33 24.23
C ARG A 8 22.63 26.19 23.26
N THR A 9 23.73 25.48 23.51
CA THR A 9 24.12 24.35 22.65
C THR A 9 23.06 23.24 22.71
N GLU A 10 22.61 22.87 23.89
CA GLU A 10 21.59 21.85 24.06
C GLU A 10 20.23 22.29 23.49
N TYR A 11 19.84 23.54 23.68
CA TYR A 11 18.65 24.10 23.06
C TYR A 11 18.68 24.04 21.52
N ASN A 12 19.79 24.44 20.91
CA ASN A 12 19.96 24.41 19.46
C ASN A 12 19.94 22.99 18.89
N LYS A 13 20.50 22.01 19.64
CA LYS A 13 20.40 20.60 19.25
C LYS A 13 18.96 20.14 19.24
N LEU A 14 18.19 20.43 20.28
CA LEU A 14 16.79 20.07 20.35
C LEU A 14 15.97 20.71 19.21
N GLU A 15 16.21 21.97 18.92
CA GLU A 15 15.57 22.67 17.81
C GLU A 15 15.86 22.00 16.45
N THR A 16 17.11 21.58 16.23
CA THR A 16 17.51 20.84 15.04
C THR A 16 16.78 19.50 14.93
N VAL A 17 16.74 18.73 16.03
CA VAL A 17 16.01 17.46 16.09
C VAL A 17 14.53 17.65 15.79
N MET A 18 13.89 18.65 16.36
CA MET A 18 12.48 18.93 16.11
C MET A 18 12.19 19.32 14.65
N ASN A 19 13.06 20.13 14.03
CA ASN A 19 12.94 20.52 12.63
C ASN A 19 13.11 19.30 11.70
N ASP A 20 14.07 18.43 11.97
CA ASP A 20 14.29 17.20 11.22
C ASP A 20 13.08 16.24 11.37
N LEU A 21 12.54 16.10 12.58
CA LEU A 21 11.33 15.27 12.80
C LEU A 21 10.12 15.77 12.02
N GLU A 22 9.90 17.09 11.96
CA GLU A 22 8.80 17.64 11.14
C GLU A 22 9.04 17.41 9.64
N ALA A 23 10.29 17.50 9.17
CA ALA A 23 10.62 17.18 7.79
C ALA A 23 10.35 15.70 7.46
N ILE A 24 10.80 14.77 8.31
CA ILE A 24 10.57 13.34 8.17
C ILE A 24 9.06 13.03 8.20
N LYS A 25 8.33 13.58 9.15
CA LYS A 25 6.88 13.45 9.29
C LYS A 25 6.16 13.86 8.00
N SER A 26 6.55 15.01 7.44
CA SER A 26 5.99 15.51 6.17
C SER A 26 6.27 14.55 5.00
N GLN A 27 7.49 14.00 4.89
CA GLN A 27 7.85 13.03 3.86
C GLN A 27 7.06 11.73 4.01
N VAL A 28 6.99 11.19 5.23
CA VAL A 28 6.23 9.95 5.51
C VAL A 28 4.75 10.12 5.20
N LYS A 29 4.15 11.21 5.65
CA LYS A 29 2.73 11.51 5.36
C LYS A 29 2.49 11.59 3.86
N LYS A 30 3.28 12.38 3.14
CA LYS A 30 3.19 12.52 1.69
C LYS A 30 3.41 11.21 0.95
N ALA A 31 4.39 10.41 1.37
CA ALA A 31 4.65 9.11 0.76
C ALA A 31 3.48 8.15 0.93
N LEU A 32 2.89 8.09 2.12
CA LEU A 32 1.72 7.24 2.39
C LEU A 32 0.48 7.68 1.60
N GLU A 33 0.25 8.99 1.50
CA GLU A 33 -0.90 9.55 0.75
C GLU A 33 -0.79 9.32 -0.76
N ASN A 34 0.44 9.32 -1.30
CA ASN A 34 0.70 9.23 -2.74
C ASN A 34 1.18 7.85 -3.21
N GLY A 35 1.23 6.84 -2.34
CA GLY A 35 1.70 5.51 -2.70
C GLY A 35 3.21 5.42 -2.99
N GLN A 36 4.01 6.34 -2.45
CA GLN A 36 5.46 6.40 -2.65
C GLN A 36 6.21 5.53 -1.62
N TYR A 37 5.90 4.26 -1.58
CA TYR A 37 6.51 3.28 -0.67
C TYR A 37 6.72 1.94 -1.35
N ILE A 38 7.61 1.13 -0.78
CA ILE A 38 7.85 -0.24 -1.24
C ILE A 38 7.16 -1.19 -0.28
N VAL A 39 6.25 -2.02 -0.80
CA VAL A 39 5.61 -3.08 -0.02
C VAL A 39 6.52 -4.30 0.00
N TYR A 40 6.94 -4.71 1.19
CA TYR A 40 7.76 -5.91 1.38
C TYR A 40 6.92 -7.15 1.68
N SER A 41 5.85 -6.97 2.40
CA SER A 41 4.98 -8.06 2.83
C SER A 41 3.57 -7.53 2.97
N HIS A 42 2.65 -8.30 2.48
CA HIS A 42 1.22 -8.05 2.58
C HIS A 42 0.55 -9.35 3.00
N CYS A 43 -0.09 -9.36 4.14
CA CYS A 43 -0.85 -10.49 4.63
C CYS A 43 -2.19 -10.01 5.20
N GLN A 44 -3.09 -10.93 5.50
CA GLN A 44 -4.47 -10.61 5.92
C GLN A 44 -4.55 -9.62 7.08
N GLU A 45 -3.54 -9.59 7.94
CA GLU A 45 -3.57 -8.81 9.17
C GLU A 45 -2.65 -7.58 9.13
N GLN A 46 -1.71 -7.51 8.20
CA GLN A 46 -0.73 -6.43 8.19
C GLN A 46 -0.10 -6.17 6.82
N VAL A 47 0.25 -4.93 6.59
CA VAL A 47 1.09 -4.50 5.47
C VAL A 47 2.40 -3.95 6.02
N LYS A 48 3.52 -4.46 5.52
CA LYS A 48 4.85 -3.94 5.83
C LYS A 48 5.37 -3.14 4.66
N MET A 49 5.63 -1.87 4.89
CA MET A 49 6.08 -0.91 3.88
C MET A 49 7.39 -0.25 4.30
N SER A 50 8.20 0.14 3.32
CA SER A 50 9.33 1.01 3.52
C SER A 50 9.17 2.31 2.75
N ILE A 51 9.45 3.41 3.41
CA ILE A 51 9.49 4.74 2.86
C ILE A 51 10.93 5.20 2.90
N LYS A 52 11.52 5.42 1.73
CA LYS A 52 12.88 5.95 1.64
C LYS A 52 12.85 7.45 1.91
N LEU A 53 13.74 7.90 2.78
CA LEU A 53 13.94 9.31 3.06
C LEU A 53 14.86 9.95 1.99
N ASP A 54 14.70 11.23 1.77
CA ASP A 54 15.47 11.98 0.75
C ASP A 54 16.91 12.25 1.16
N LYS A 55 17.19 12.22 2.46
CA LYS A 55 18.53 12.35 3.06
C LYS A 55 18.64 11.50 4.31
N GLU A 56 19.85 11.37 4.82
CA GLU A 56 20.12 10.81 6.13
C GLU A 56 19.78 11.82 7.24
N PHE A 57 19.16 11.33 8.31
CA PHE A 57 18.74 12.15 9.45
C PHE A 57 19.33 11.59 10.75
N ASP A 58 20.23 12.36 11.34
CA ASP A 58 20.92 11.96 12.57
C ASP A 58 19.97 11.80 13.76
N CYS A 59 18.91 12.60 13.82
CA CYS A 59 17.90 12.51 14.89
C CYS A 59 17.24 11.13 15.01
N LEU A 60 17.23 10.33 13.95
CA LEU A 60 16.69 8.97 14.00
C LEU A 60 17.58 8.00 14.78
N SER A 61 18.86 8.31 14.95
CA SER A 61 19.79 7.53 15.76
C SER A 61 19.95 8.07 17.18
N GLU A 62 19.79 9.38 17.38
CA GLU A 62 20.02 10.06 18.68
C GLU A 62 18.79 10.07 19.58
N ASP A 63 17.58 10.30 19.02
CA ASP A 63 16.32 10.29 19.76
C ASP A 63 15.28 9.40 19.09
N THR A 64 15.60 8.11 19.00
CA THR A 64 14.78 7.10 18.33
C THR A 64 13.38 7.00 18.95
N GLU A 65 13.24 7.15 20.27
CA GLU A 65 11.94 7.02 20.94
C GLU A 65 10.96 8.13 20.54
N LEU A 66 11.43 9.39 20.51
CA LEU A 66 10.64 10.54 20.09
C LEU A 66 10.27 10.42 18.60
N ALA A 67 11.24 10.03 17.76
CA ALA A 67 11.03 9.82 16.34
C ALA A 67 9.95 8.72 16.09
N ILE A 68 10.08 7.58 16.75
CA ILE A 68 9.10 6.48 16.63
C ILE A 68 7.72 6.93 17.07
N LYS A 69 7.56 7.59 18.21
CA LYS A 69 6.26 8.08 18.69
C LYS A 69 5.60 9.03 17.69
N THR A 70 6.37 9.98 17.17
CA THR A 70 5.89 10.96 16.18
C THR A 70 5.45 10.29 14.90
N LEU A 71 6.24 9.34 14.38
CA LEU A 71 5.95 8.65 13.14
C LEU A 71 4.80 7.63 13.28
N VAL A 72 4.67 6.98 14.43
CA VAL A 72 3.50 6.14 14.74
C VAL A 72 2.22 6.97 14.72
N ALA A 73 2.21 8.14 15.36
CA ALA A 73 1.06 9.04 15.36
C ALA A 73 0.70 9.48 13.92
N THR A 74 1.70 9.88 13.13
CA THR A 74 1.53 10.30 11.74
C THR A 74 0.99 9.17 10.86
N THR A 75 1.57 7.98 10.99
CA THR A 75 1.14 6.81 10.20
C THR A 75 -0.28 6.37 10.59
N ASN A 76 -0.62 6.42 11.88
CA ASN A 76 -1.98 6.15 12.35
C ASN A 76 -3.01 7.15 11.81
N GLU A 77 -2.63 8.43 11.72
CA GLU A 77 -3.49 9.47 11.14
C GLU A 77 -3.84 9.15 9.67
N VAL A 78 -2.83 8.76 8.88
CA VAL A 78 -3.02 8.51 7.44
C VAL A 78 -3.64 7.14 7.16
N CYS A 79 -3.17 6.10 7.84
CA CYS A 79 -3.60 4.72 7.60
C CYS A 79 -4.82 4.32 8.42
N GLY A 80 -5.19 5.12 9.41
CA GLY A 80 -6.40 4.92 10.20
C GLY A 80 -6.39 3.72 11.14
N GLY A 81 -5.24 3.21 11.53
CA GLY A 81 -5.17 1.99 12.32
C GLY A 81 -3.94 1.88 13.21
N ASN A 82 -3.81 0.76 13.89
CA ASN A 82 -2.66 0.46 14.73
C ASN A 82 -1.42 0.21 13.86
N THR A 83 -0.42 1.05 14.00
CA THR A 83 0.83 0.91 13.27
C THR A 83 2.01 0.69 14.20
N PHE A 84 3.01 -0.01 13.68
CA PHE A 84 4.34 -0.06 14.24
C PHE A 84 5.28 0.62 13.28
N VAL A 85 6.23 1.35 13.81
CA VAL A 85 7.26 2.02 13.02
C VAL A 85 8.62 1.60 13.52
N ALA A 86 9.50 1.24 12.59
CA ALA A 86 10.92 1.11 12.83
C ALA A 86 11.64 2.14 11.95
N VAL A 87 12.69 2.72 12.45
CA VAL A 87 13.44 3.75 11.75
C VAL A 87 14.89 3.32 11.55
N ASP A 88 15.43 3.77 10.44
CA ASP A 88 16.82 3.70 10.07
C ASP A 88 17.19 5.10 9.55
N SER A 89 18.45 5.50 9.58
CA SER A 89 18.88 6.84 9.17
C SER A 89 18.41 7.27 7.77
N THR A 90 18.07 6.31 6.90
CA THR A 90 17.70 6.51 5.50
C THR A 90 16.29 6.08 5.13
N GLN A 91 15.57 5.39 6.03
CA GLN A 91 14.25 4.87 5.74
C GLN A 91 13.38 4.73 6.98
N VAL A 92 12.07 4.79 6.74
CA VAL A 92 11.04 4.49 7.73
C VAL A 92 10.30 3.23 7.31
N ILE A 93 10.30 2.23 8.17
CA ILE A 93 9.56 0.99 7.97
C ILE A 93 8.26 1.07 8.76
N CYS A 94 7.14 1.07 8.05
CA CYS A 94 5.81 1.07 8.65
C CYS A 94 5.20 -0.32 8.55
N VAL A 95 4.68 -0.83 9.67
CA VAL A 95 3.85 -2.03 9.72
C VAL A 95 2.45 -1.60 10.12
N VAL A 96 1.55 -1.57 9.17
CA VAL A 96 0.15 -1.20 9.39
C VAL A 96 -0.64 -2.46 9.62
N LYS A 97 -1.22 -2.61 10.81
CA LYS A 97 -2.20 -3.65 11.06
C LYS A 97 -3.51 -3.24 10.43
N GLN A 98 -3.96 -4.03 9.49
CA GLN A 98 -5.24 -3.82 8.85
C GLN A 98 -6.35 -4.35 9.76
N PHE A 99 -7.00 -3.44 10.47
CA PHE A 99 -8.35 -3.69 10.88
C PHE A 99 -9.23 -3.23 9.73
N PHE A 100 -10.08 -4.14 9.25
CA PHE A 100 -11.02 -3.89 8.19
C PHE A 100 -12.16 -2.97 8.63
N PRO A 101 -12.06 -1.69 8.46
CA PRO A 101 -13.25 -0.91 8.39
C PRO A 101 -13.45 -0.53 6.94
N THR A 102 -14.42 -1.16 6.31
CA THR A 102 -15.01 -0.66 5.08
C THR A 102 -15.40 0.83 5.17
N ASP A 103 -15.53 1.33 6.39
CA ASP A 103 -15.82 2.72 6.73
C ASP A 103 -14.62 3.68 6.60
N ARG A 104 -13.41 3.17 6.39
CA ARG A 104 -12.19 3.98 6.27
C ARG A 104 -11.53 3.97 4.88
N LEU A 105 -12.27 3.50 3.87
CA LEU A 105 -11.79 3.49 2.48
C LEU A 105 -11.64 4.88 1.87
N ASP A 106 -12.20 5.90 2.50
CA ASP A 106 -12.06 7.31 2.12
C ASP A 106 -10.69 7.88 2.44
N LEU A 107 -9.93 7.25 3.36
CA LEU A 107 -8.60 7.72 3.71
C LEU A 107 -7.64 7.61 2.50
N PRO A 108 -6.80 8.63 2.27
CA PRO A 108 -5.87 8.67 1.13
C PRO A 108 -5.03 7.41 0.98
N PHE A 109 -4.49 6.89 2.09
CA PHE A 109 -3.70 5.66 2.11
C PHE A 109 -4.46 4.45 1.55
N HIS A 110 -5.67 4.18 2.05
CA HIS A 110 -6.48 3.04 1.61
C HIS A 110 -6.92 3.20 0.16
N LYS A 111 -7.25 4.42 -0.24
CA LYS A 111 -7.64 4.75 -1.60
C LYS A 111 -6.52 4.50 -2.60
N THR A 112 -5.30 4.92 -2.27
CA THR A 112 -4.11 4.70 -3.09
C THR A 112 -3.80 3.21 -3.19
N MET A 113 -3.74 2.50 -2.06
CA MET A 113 -3.47 1.07 -2.02
C MET A 113 -4.51 0.27 -2.83
N LEU A 114 -5.80 0.58 -2.68
CA LEU A 114 -6.87 -0.08 -3.44
C LEU A 114 -6.70 0.15 -4.95
N THR A 115 -6.34 1.37 -5.35
CA THR A 115 -6.08 1.71 -6.76
C THR A 115 -4.91 0.90 -7.31
N ASP A 116 -3.79 0.85 -6.60
CA ASP A 116 -2.60 0.12 -7.00
C ASP A 116 -2.87 -1.38 -7.16
N ILE A 117 -3.62 -1.97 -6.22
CA ILE A 117 -4.01 -3.38 -6.29
C ILE A 117 -4.91 -3.65 -7.51
N ILE A 118 -5.86 -2.78 -7.77
CA ILE A 118 -6.75 -2.91 -8.92
C ILE A 118 -5.97 -2.83 -10.24
N GLU A 119 -5.10 -1.83 -10.39
CA GLU A 119 -4.31 -1.66 -11.62
C GLU A 119 -3.31 -2.81 -11.82
N PHE A 120 -2.66 -3.27 -10.75
CA PHE A 120 -1.80 -4.44 -10.80
C PHE A 120 -2.57 -5.69 -11.24
N THR A 121 -3.75 -5.92 -10.66
CA THR A 121 -4.57 -7.09 -10.99
C THR A 121 -5.07 -7.01 -12.43
N LYS A 122 -5.53 -5.85 -12.89
CA LYS A 122 -5.89 -5.62 -14.30
C LYS A 122 -4.74 -5.98 -15.25
N PHE A 123 -3.54 -5.51 -14.94
CA PHE A 123 -2.37 -5.78 -15.76
C PHE A 123 -2.09 -7.29 -15.88
N HIS A 124 -2.14 -8.01 -14.77
CA HIS A 124 -1.91 -9.46 -14.78
C HIS A 124 -3.03 -10.22 -15.50
N LEU A 125 -4.29 -9.93 -15.20
CA LEU A 125 -5.42 -10.57 -15.87
C LEU A 125 -5.39 -10.34 -17.38
N LYS A 126 -5.11 -9.10 -17.81
CA LYS A 126 -4.97 -8.77 -19.23
C LYS A 126 -3.88 -9.60 -19.91
N ASN A 127 -2.70 -9.71 -19.31
CA ASN A 127 -1.60 -10.46 -19.89
C ASN A 127 -1.92 -11.95 -20.00
N GLU A 128 -2.52 -12.54 -18.97
CA GLU A 128 -2.93 -13.94 -18.98
C GLU A 128 -4.04 -14.21 -20.01
N MET A 129 -5.02 -13.31 -20.14
CA MET A 129 -6.06 -13.41 -21.16
C MET A 129 -5.46 -13.32 -22.57
N LEU A 130 -4.51 -12.40 -22.80
CA LEU A 130 -3.82 -12.27 -24.11
C LEU A 130 -3.02 -13.52 -24.45
N GLU A 131 -2.36 -14.13 -23.47
CA GLU A 131 -1.64 -15.40 -23.65
C GLU A 131 -2.60 -16.53 -24.04
N LYS A 132 -3.75 -16.63 -23.37
CA LYS A 132 -4.82 -17.58 -23.72
C LYS A 132 -5.36 -17.32 -25.11
N ALA A 133 -5.63 -16.06 -25.46
CA ALA A 133 -6.12 -15.69 -26.79
C ALA A 133 -5.16 -16.07 -27.90
N LYS A 134 -3.84 -15.87 -27.72
CA LYS A 134 -2.80 -16.30 -28.67
C LYS A 134 -2.82 -17.82 -28.90
N ASN A 135 -3.25 -18.58 -27.90
CA ASN A 135 -3.39 -20.03 -28.00
C ASN A 135 -4.79 -20.47 -28.48
N GLY A 136 -5.63 -19.53 -28.94
CA GLY A 136 -6.95 -19.83 -29.53
C GLY A 136 -8.08 -20.03 -28.50
N PHE A 137 -7.88 -19.66 -27.24
CA PHE A 137 -8.90 -19.77 -26.21
C PHE A 137 -9.64 -18.45 -26.02
N SER A 138 -10.97 -18.49 -26.05
CA SER A 138 -11.85 -17.35 -25.74
C SER A 138 -12.42 -17.41 -24.32
N GLU A 139 -12.20 -18.50 -23.62
CA GLU A 139 -12.60 -18.72 -22.25
C GLU A 139 -11.56 -19.53 -21.49
N GLY A 140 -11.61 -19.48 -20.17
CA GLY A 140 -10.71 -20.28 -19.35
C GLY A 140 -10.63 -19.80 -17.91
N THR A 141 -9.62 -20.30 -17.23
CA THR A 141 -9.34 -19.93 -15.86
C THR A 141 -7.93 -19.38 -15.72
N ILE A 142 -7.78 -18.41 -14.83
CA ILE A 142 -6.52 -17.80 -14.46
C ILE A 142 -6.33 -17.96 -12.96
N LYS A 143 -5.13 -18.36 -12.56
CA LYS A 143 -4.71 -18.31 -11.16
C LYS A 143 -3.74 -17.15 -11.00
N LEU A 144 -4.07 -16.21 -10.12
CA LEU A 144 -3.16 -15.07 -9.85
C LEU A 144 -1.86 -15.51 -9.16
N GLY A 145 -1.83 -16.71 -8.58
CA GLY A 145 -0.67 -17.30 -7.95
C GLY A 145 -0.17 -16.49 -6.75
N GLU A 146 1.09 -16.70 -6.39
CA GLU A 146 1.76 -15.93 -5.33
C GLU A 146 1.96 -14.44 -5.67
N LYS A 147 1.70 -14.06 -6.92
CA LYS A 147 1.74 -12.67 -7.39
C LYS A 147 0.46 -11.91 -7.07
N ALA A 148 -0.60 -12.58 -6.67
CA ALA A 148 -1.73 -11.89 -6.08
C ALA A 148 -1.24 -11.34 -4.75
N MET A 149 -0.88 -10.06 -4.74
CA MET A 149 -0.87 -9.31 -3.50
C MET A 149 -2.13 -9.70 -2.75
N ASP A 150 -2.04 -9.87 -1.46
CA ASP A 150 -3.12 -10.39 -0.63
C ASP A 150 -4.36 -9.50 -0.76
N ILE A 151 -5.14 -9.78 -1.80
CA ILE A 151 -6.37 -9.06 -2.18
C ILE A 151 -7.45 -9.25 -1.11
N THR A 152 -7.24 -10.20 -0.16
CA THR A 152 -8.24 -10.63 0.82
C THR A 152 -8.88 -9.47 1.57
N VAL A 153 -8.11 -8.40 1.78
CA VAL A 153 -8.56 -7.23 2.55
C VAL A 153 -9.67 -6.46 1.87
N TYR A 154 -9.59 -6.31 0.56
CA TYR A 154 -10.53 -5.53 -0.23
C TYR A 154 -11.21 -6.39 -1.31
N SER A 155 -11.21 -7.71 -1.12
CA SER A 155 -11.62 -8.66 -2.16
C SER A 155 -12.96 -8.31 -2.81
N ASP A 156 -13.97 -8.06 -2.00
CA ASP A 156 -15.32 -7.77 -2.51
C ASP A 156 -15.34 -6.49 -3.36
N ILE A 157 -14.63 -5.46 -2.92
CA ILE A 157 -14.55 -4.18 -3.64
C ILE A 157 -13.74 -4.32 -4.92
N ILE A 158 -12.60 -5.03 -4.84
CA ILE A 158 -11.72 -5.28 -5.98
C ILE A 158 -12.44 -6.13 -7.02
N PHE A 159 -13.05 -7.23 -6.61
CA PHE A 159 -13.76 -8.12 -7.51
C PHE A 159 -14.93 -7.43 -8.20
N LYS A 160 -15.71 -6.64 -7.45
CA LYS A 160 -16.78 -5.83 -8.02
C LYS A 160 -16.26 -4.86 -9.07
N LYS A 161 -15.24 -4.06 -8.75
CA LYS A 161 -14.66 -3.08 -9.67
C LYS A 161 -14.01 -3.71 -10.90
N LEU A 162 -13.34 -4.85 -10.73
CA LEU A 162 -12.77 -5.59 -11.85
C LEU A 162 -13.84 -6.23 -12.73
N SER A 163 -14.89 -6.79 -12.13
CA SER A 163 -16.03 -7.35 -12.89
C SER A 163 -16.72 -6.27 -13.72
N GLU A 164 -17.00 -5.10 -13.13
CA GLU A 164 -17.56 -3.96 -13.82
C GLU A 164 -16.66 -3.49 -14.98
N TYR A 165 -15.36 -3.30 -14.73
CA TYR A 165 -14.38 -2.90 -15.74
C TYR A 165 -14.29 -3.84 -16.94
N TYR A 166 -14.31 -5.16 -16.71
CA TYR A 166 -14.26 -6.14 -17.79
C TYR A 166 -15.59 -6.31 -18.49
N ALA A 167 -16.72 -6.19 -17.76
CA ALA A 167 -18.05 -6.21 -18.37
C ALA A 167 -18.26 -5.07 -19.37
N GLU A 168 -17.75 -3.86 -19.09
CA GLU A 168 -17.76 -2.72 -20.01
C GLU A 168 -16.97 -3.00 -21.31
N GLN A 169 -16.07 -3.98 -21.29
CA GLN A 169 -15.29 -4.40 -22.45
C GLN A 169 -15.84 -5.68 -23.12
N GLY A 170 -17.03 -6.13 -22.74
CA GLY A 170 -17.63 -7.36 -23.25
C GLY A 170 -16.97 -8.65 -22.73
N ILE A 171 -16.21 -8.56 -21.65
CA ILE A 171 -15.52 -9.70 -21.05
C ILE A 171 -16.21 -10.07 -19.74
N LYS A 172 -16.70 -11.29 -19.64
CA LYS A 172 -17.24 -11.82 -18.39
C LYS A 172 -16.09 -12.34 -17.53
N VAL A 173 -15.93 -11.79 -16.34
CA VAL A 173 -14.96 -12.26 -15.34
C VAL A 173 -15.70 -12.64 -14.07
N GLN A 174 -15.40 -13.83 -13.54
CA GLN A 174 -15.99 -14.34 -12.29
C GLN A 174 -14.85 -14.69 -11.34
N PHE A 175 -14.90 -14.13 -10.16
CA PHE A 175 -13.95 -14.39 -9.08
C PHE A 175 -14.51 -15.46 -8.15
N GLY A 176 -13.65 -16.34 -7.66
CA GLY A 176 -14.00 -17.27 -6.59
C GLY A 176 -14.17 -16.57 -5.24
N MET A 177 -14.58 -17.33 -4.23
CA MET A 177 -14.74 -16.80 -2.87
C MET A 177 -13.40 -16.57 -2.18
N LEU A 178 -12.37 -17.32 -2.58
CA LEU A 178 -11.02 -17.22 -2.06
C LEU A 178 -10.06 -16.73 -3.16
N LEU A 179 -9.00 -16.08 -2.77
CA LEU A 179 -7.95 -15.60 -3.69
C LEU A 179 -7.19 -16.71 -4.39
N SER A 180 -7.11 -17.88 -3.74
CA SER A 180 -6.55 -19.09 -4.32
C SER A 180 -7.43 -19.67 -5.41
N ASP A 181 -8.70 -19.26 -5.47
CA ASP A 181 -9.63 -19.78 -6.44
C ASP A 181 -9.28 -19.28 -7.84
N PRO A 182 -9.49 -20.11 -8.86
CA PRO A 182 -9.29 -19.67 -10.23
C PRO A 182 -10.31 -18.59 -10.61
N ILE A 183 -9.82 -17.56 -11.29
CA ILE A 183 -10.66 -16.53 -11.90
C ILE A 183 -11.11 -17.06 -13.25
N TYR A 184 -12.41 -17.20 -13.45
CA TYR A 184 -12.99 -17.60 -14.74
C TYR A 184 -13.20 -16.35 -15.61
N PHE A 185 -12.88 -16.47 -16.91
CA PHE A 185 -13.16 -15.45 -17.91
C PHE A 185 -13.77 -16.05 -19.18
N ASN A 186 -14.55 -15.22 -19.87
CA ASN A 186 -15.11 -15.55 -21.17
C ASN A 186 -15.33 -14.26 -21.96
N TRP A 187 -14.85 -14.23 -23.21
CA TRP A 187 -15.07 -13.11 -24.15
C TRP A 187 -15.57 -13.57 -25.51
N ASP A 188 -16.23 -14.73 -25.62
CA ASP A 188 -16.71 -15.26 -26.90
C ASP A 188 -17.83 -14.36 -27.48
N PRO A 189 -17.53 -13.59 -28.55
CA PRO A 189 -18.52 -12.72 -29.16
C PRO A 189 -19.67 -13.45 -29.85
N LYS A 190 -19.56 -14.76 -30.03
CA LYS A 190 -20.58 -15.56 -30.71
C LYS A 190 -21.71 -16.02 -29.79
N LYS A 191 -21.61 -15.80 -28.49
CA LYS A 191 -22.65 -16.22 -27.51
C LYS A 191 -23.66 -15.13 -27.17
N GLU A 192 -23.53 -13.91 -27.69
CA GLU A 192 -24.45 -12.81 -27.43
C GLU A 192 -25.57 -12.69 -28.49
N GLU A 193 -25.60 -13.52 -29.51
CA GLU A 193 -26.62 -13.49 -30.58
C GLU A 193 -27.69 -14.59 -30.48
N ASN A 194 -27.91 -15.16 -29.26
CA ASN A 194 -29.01 -16.11 -29.06
C ASN A 194 -29.92 -15.69 -27.91
#